data_221f95656ae45ff45f378a7310750e14
#
_entry.id   221f95656ae45ff45f378a7310750e14
#
_cell.length_a   1.000
_cell.length_b   1.000
_cell.length_c   1.000
_cell.angle_alpha   90.00
_cell.angle_beta   90.00
_cell.angle_gamma   90.00
#
_symmetry.space_group_name_H-M   'P 1'
#
loop_
_entity.id
_entity.type
_entity.pdbx_description
1 polymer ?
#
loop_
_entity_poly.entity_id
_entity_poly.type
_entity_poly.pdbx_seq_one_letter_code
_entity_poly.pdbx_strand_id
1 'polypeptide(L)'
;METLTDNQSGSKSGKRFRLTVKSAEEAVRVIREKLGDRAKVLSVKQIGGVGLKKFISSPKLEVIAEIPPEEEEGDIAKLDETIGGAADTKVNSGTIAPPLDEPESVSKNQNAENDEQAGAKNKDSNSFDILDKTGFDSQLLSDIKLWSNWSAIKDLPLAETLKEVTIGLSDRFRSTNSTPTHDRIALIGAPGVGKTTTLCKFLAHEVFMNKKTPNVLKVENGVPNPDDALRIFCEVVGVTLFREAGKTPPSSADSPLYLDLPGLSLGQPDEWTNAKETLDELGIQTRVLVLNAAYDKQVLNKSINLGKNIDATHLAFTHFDELSNSTKLWPIILRNNLSPLCICNGQNVTGDFSTNVLNQMIARTFPEELYARGFSTYRNI
;
A
#
# COMPACT_ATOMS: atom_id res chain seq x y z
N MET A 1 -25.72 6.77 21.86
CA MET A 1 -24.70 6.79 22.94
C MET A 1 -23.38 7.11 22.30
N GLU A 2 -22.89 8.31 22.49
CA GLU A 2 -21.58 8.77 22.02
C GLU A 2 -20.54 8.28 23.01
N THR A 3 -19.58 7.49 22.55
CA THR A 3 -18.42 7.11 23.39
C THR A 3 -17.18 7.79 22.83
N LEU A 4 -16.68 8.77 23.54
CA LEU A 4 -15.34 9.34 23.39
C LEU A 4 -14.38 8.51 24.23
N THR A 5 -13.44 7.83 23.62
CA THR A 5 -12.32 7.19 24.34
C THR A 5 -11.03 7.91 23.96
N ASP A 6 -10.34 8.42 24.99
CA ASP A 6 -9.01 9.01 24.90
C ASP A 6 -7.96 7.89 24.88
N ASN A 7 -7.16 7.81 23.82
CA ASN A 7 -6.04 6.88 23.72
C ASN A 7 -4.74 7.69 23.92
N GLN A 8 -4.26 7.77 25.13
CA GLN A 8 -2.97 8.36 25.44
C GLN A 8 -1.83 7.50 24.92
N SER A 9 -1.08 8.01 23.96
CA SER A 9 0.25 7.50 23.62
C SER A 9 1.23 8.67 23.59
N GLY A 10 2.29 8.51 24.35
CA GLY A 10 3.55 9.23 24.51
C GLY A 10 3.81 10.59 23.82
N SER A 11 4.43 11.46 24.52
CA SER A 11 4.71 12.90 24.46
C SER A 11 5.35 13.52 23.18
N LYS A 12 5.00 13.08 21.96
CA LYS A 12 5.31 13.78 20.70
C LYS A 12 4.24 13.58 19.60
N SER A 13 3.15 12.89 19.88
CA SER A 13 2.04 12.63 18.95
C SER A 13 0.82 13.41 19.44
N GLY A 14 0.05 14.02 18.52
CA GLY A 14 -1.18 14.71 18.84
C GLY A 14 -2.18 13.80 19.59
N LYS A 15 -3.10 14.38 20.32
CA LYS A 15 -4.14 13.63 21.05
C LYS A 15 -5.10 12.98 20.05
N ARG A 16 -5.27 11.66 20.11
CA ARG A 16 -6.16 10.89 19.24
C ARG A 16 -7.46 10.56 19.95
N PHE A 17 -8.56 10.78 19.25
CA PHE A 17 -9.93 10.55 19.74
C PHE A 17 -10.64 9.59 18.80
N ARG A 18 -11.37 8.62 19.38
CA ARG A 18 -12.22 7.69 18.68
C ARG A 18 -13.67 8.06 18.91
N LEU A 19 -14.41 8.26 17.85
CA LEU A 19 -15.83 8.62 17.84
C LEU A 19 -16.63 7.51 17.18
N THR A 20 -17.78 7.15 17.77
CA THR A 20 -18.75 6.26 17.13
C THR A 20 -20.04 7.03 16.93
N VAL A 21 -20.42 7.24 15.68
CA VAL A 21 -21.55 8.07 15.27
C VAL A 21 -22.47 7.31 14.30
N LYS A 22 -23.68 7.82 14.08
CA LYS A 22 -24.67 7.20 13.18
C LYS A 22 -24.57 7.73 11.76
N SER A 23 -24.04 8.93 11.54
CA SER A 23 -23.88 9.55 10.23
C SER A 23 -22.60 10.38 10.15
N ALA A 24 -22.21 10.77 8.94
CA ALA A 24 -21.07 11.65 8.71
C ALA A 24 -21.34 13.06 9.23
N GLU A 25 -22.55 13.56 9.04
CA GLU A 25 -22.93 14.89 9.55
C GLU A 25 -22.80 14.94 11.08
N GLU A 26 -23.19 13.86 11.76
CA GLU A 26 -23.01 13.75 13.22
C GLU A 26 -21.52 13.70 13.57
N ALA A 27 -20.69 13.03 12.78
CA ALA A 27 -19.23 13.00 12.99
C ALA A 27 -18.61 14.39 12.88
N VAL A 28 -18.92 15.11 11.81
CA VAL A 28 -18.40 16.48 11.58
C VAL A 28 -18.85 17.42 12.69
N ARG A 29 -20.14 17.37 13.07
CA ARG A 29 -20.66 18.19 14.15
C ARG A 29 -19.94 17.91 15.48
N VAL A 30 -19.82 16.64 15.86
CA VAL A 30 -19.19 16.24 17.13
C VAL A 30 -17.70 16.57 17.14
N ILE A 31 -16.99 16.37 16.02
CA ILE A 31 -15.57 16.74 15.91
C ILE A 31 -15.41 18.25 16.09
N ARG A 32 -16.21 19.04 15.39
CA ARG A 32 -16.13 20.52 15.48
C ARG A 32 -16.52 21.04 16.87
N GLU A 33 -17.60 20.51 17.47
CA GLU A 33 -18.08 20.92 18.79
C GLU A 33 -17.15 20.49 19.94
N LYS A 34 -16.58 19.27 19.86
CA LYS A 34 -15.82 18.70 20.98
C LYS A 34 -14.30 18.77 20.82
N LEU A 35 -13.79 18.77 19.59
CA LEU A 35 -12.35 18.75 19.31
C LEU A 35 -11.86 20.04 18.64
N GLY A 36 -12.81 20.91 18.20
CA GLY A 36 -12.51 22.18 17.57
C GLY A 36 -12.08 22.07 16.10
N ASP A 37 -11.92 23.23 15.44
CA ASP A 37 -11.60 23.32 14.00
C ASP A 37 -10.18 22.85 13.64
N ARG A 38 -9.30 22.65 14.64
CA ARG A 38 -7.93 22.14 14.46
C ARG A 38 -7.86 20.61 14.39
N ALA A 39 -8.95 19.92 14.72
CA ALA A 39 -8.98 18.45 14.70
C ALA A 39 -8.92 17.92 13.25
N LYS A 40 -8.04 16.95 13.03
CA LYS A 40 -7.86 16.26 11.74
C LYS A 40 -8.44 14.86 11.82
N VAL A 41 -9.25 14.46 10.85
CA VAL A 41 -9.77 13.09 10.76
C VAL A 41 -8.67 12.18 10.17
N LEU A 42 -8.31 11.15 10.92
CA LEU A 42 -7.29 10.18 10.52
C LEU A 42 -7.90 8.96 9.82
N SER A 43 -9.08 8.52 10.25
CA SER A 43 -9.71 7.31 9.73
C SER A 43 -11.22 7.34 9.92
N VAL A 44 -11.95 6.82 8.93
CA VAL A 44 -13.39 6.57 9.00
C VAL A 44 -13.63 5.12 8.64
N LYS A 45 -14.29 4.37 9.53
CA LYS A 45 -14.60 2.96 9.34
C LYS A 45 -16.07 2.70 9.64
N GLN A 46 -16.75 2.00 8.76
CA GLN A 46 -18.12 1.55 9.03
C GLN A 46 -18.08 0.34 9.96
N ILE A 47 -18.72 0.44 11.11
CA ILE A 47 -18.92 -0.65 12.06
C ILE A 47 -20.39 -1.09 12.03
N GLY A 48 -20.64 -2.34 11.70
CA GLY A 48 -22.00 -2.89 11.65
C GLY A 48 -21.97 -4.41 11.82
N GLY A 49 -23.03 -4.97 12.38
CA GLY A 49 -23.12 -6.34 12.84
C GLY A 49 -22.67 -7.40 11.82
N VAL A 50 -22.07 -8.46 12.33
CA VAL A 50 -21.70 -9.67 11.59
C VAL A 50 -22.94 -10.57 11.52
N GLY A 51 -23.22 -11.16 10.34
CA GLY A 51 -24.35 -12.10 10.14
C GLY A 51 -25.72 -11.44 10.03
N LEU A 52 -26.79 -12.16 10.43
CA LEU A 52 -28.19 -11.72 10.34
C LEU A 52 -28.50 -10.38 11.05
N LYS A 53 -27.71 -9.98 12.02
CA LYS A 53 -27.83 -8.67 12.70
C LYS A 53 -27.56 -7.47 11.78
N LYS A 54 -26.96 -7.69 10.61
CA LYS A 54 -26.69 -6.65 9.62
C LYS A 54 -27.96 -6.04 9.03
N PHE A 55 -29.07 -6.77 9.08
CA PHE A 55 -30.37 -6.33 8.54
C PHE A 55 -31.26 -5.60 9.55
N ILE A 56 -30.88 -5.57 10.84
CA ILE A 56 -31.72 -5.05 11.93
C ILE A 56 -31.11 -3.81 12.60
N SER A 57 -29.81 -3.55 12.46
CA SER A 57 -29.15 -2.39 13.08
C SER A 57 -28.66 -1.41 12.03
N SER A 58 -28.97 -0.12 12.20
CA SER A 58 -28.40 0.96 11.39
C SER A 58 -26.88 0.93 11.44
N PRO A 59 -26.17 1.07 10.31
CA PRO A 59 -24.73 1.12 10.29
C PRO A 59 -24.22 2.28 11.14
N LYS A 60 -23.16 2.06 11.91
CA LYS A 60 -22.47 3.10 12.68
C LYS A 60 -21.11 3.37 12.04
N LEU A 61 -20.64 4.60 12.19
CA LEU A 61 -19.31 5.01 11.73
C LEU A 61 -18.38 5.14 12.94
N GLU A 62 -17.22 4.54 12.86
CA GLU A 62 -16.10 4.80 13.76
C GLU A 62 -15.16 5.80 13.07
N VAL A 63 -14.96 6.94 13.70
CA VAL A 63 -14.09 8.00 13.19
C VAL A 63 -12.96 8.21 14.20
N ILE A 64 -11.72 8.19 13.70
CA ILE A 64 -10.53 8.54 14.50
C ILE A 64 -10.11 9.94 14.08
N ALA A 65 -10.09 10.86 15.04
CA ALA A 65 -9.62 12.23 14.84
C ALA A 65 -8.42 12.52 15.75
N GLU A 66 -7.53 13.41 15.32
CA GLU A 66 -6.34 13.83 16.05
C GLU A 66 -6.31 15.35 16.18
N ILE A 67 -5.99 15.83 17.38
CA ILE A 67 -5.65 17.23 17.58
C ILE A 67 -4.12 17.31 17.55
N PRO A 68 -3.52 18.03 16.56
CA PRO A 68 -2.07 18.19 16.50
C PRO A 68 -1.58 18.97 17.75
N PRO A 69 -0.35 18.71 18.23
CA PRO A 69 0.25 19.46 19.30
C PRO A 69 0.34 20.95 18.92
N GLU A 70 0.30 21.83 19.90
CA GLU A 70 0.54 23.27 19.69
C GLU A 70 2.01 23.46 19.30
N GLU A 71 2.24 24.01 18.10
CA GLU A 71 3.55 24.54 17.76
C GLU A 71 3.71 25.83 18.58
N GLU A 72 4.59 25.81 19.58
CA GLU A 72 5.06 27.03 20.21
C GLU A 72 5.74 27.88 19.13
N GLU A 73 5.19 29.04 18.82
CA GLU A 73 5.87 30.09 18.06
C GLU A 73 7.09 30.52 18.87
N GLY A 74 8.21 29.85 18.64
CA GLY A 74 9.51 30.21 19.21
C GLY A 74 10.21 31.22 18.35
N ASP A 75 10.39 32.40 18.92
CA ASP A 75 11.19 33.51 18.47
C ASP A 75 12.51 33.10 17.79
N ILE A 76 12.72 33.60 16.59
CA ILE A 76 14.02 33.63 15.92
C ILE A 76 14.85 34.75 16.56
N ALA A 77 15.75 34.40 17.49
CA ALA A 77 16.98 35.17 17.70
C ALA A 77 17.98 34.48 18.62
N LYS A 78 19.12 34.22 18.07
CA LYS A 78 20.50 34.16 18.60
C LYS A 78 21.20 32.81 18.43
N LEU A 79 22.08 32.86 17.43
CA LEU A 79 23.36 32.13 17.39
C LEU A 79 24.18 32.47 18.63
N ASP A 80 24.85 31.53 19.25
CA ASP A 80 26.31 31.37 19.20
C ASP A 80 26.80 30.37 20.26
N GLU A 81 27.76 29.56 19.81
CA GLU A 81 28.88 28.94 20.52
C GLU A 81 28.71 28.30 21.92
N THR A 82 29.04 27.07 22.12
CA THR A 82 30.34 26.61 22.58
C THR A 82 30.41 25.08 22.79
N ILE A 83 31.53 24.58 22.40
CA ILE A 83 32.18 23.27 22.54
C ILE A 83 32.22 22.77 24.00
N GLY A 84 32.10 21.46 24.16
CA GLY A 84 32.95 20.74 25.10
C GLY A 84 32.29 19.87 26.18
N GLY A 85 32.72 18.65 26.24
CA GLY A 85 32.83 17.97 27.54
C GLY A 85 32.18 16.58 27.63
N ALA A 86 33.05 15.62 27.58
CA ALA A 86 32.85 14.19 27.84
C ALA A 86 32.46 13.90 29.30
N ALA A 87 31.95 12.73 29.52
CA ALA A 87 32.27 11.71 30.49
C ALA A 87 31.10 10.98 31.11
N ASP A 88 31.05 9.69 30.86
CA ASP A 88 30.99 8.57 31.82
C ASP A 88 29.98 8.60 32.99
N THR A 89 29.16 7.56 33.11
CA THR A 89 29.33 6.48 34.10
C THR A 89 28.11 5.54 34.16
N LYS A 90 28.35 4.25 33.91
CA LYS A 90 28.02 3.00 34.68
C LYS A 90 26.60 2.73 35.21
N VAL A 91 26.01 1.65 34.71
CA VAL A 91 25.80 0.31 35.33
C VAL A 91 24.77 0.22 36.49
N ASN A 92 23.75 -0.60 36.30
CA ASN A 92 23.34 -1.77 37.10
C ASN A 92 22.09 -2.43 36.48
N SER A 93 22.16 -3.62 36.00
CA SER A 93 21.93 -4.99 36.49
C SER A 93 20.68 -5.17 37.38
N GLY A 94 19.83 -6.06 36.92
CA GLY A 94 18.72 -6.62 37.69
C GLY A 94 18.00 -7.74 36.95
N THR A 95 18.57 -8.92 37.07
CA THR A 95 18.08 -10.26 36.73
C THR A 95 16.78 -10.59 37.45
N ILE A 96 15.85 -11.34 36.84
CA ILE A 96 15.11 -12.48 37.44
C ILE A 96 14.39 -13.25 36.31
N ALA A 97 14.77 -14.51 36.13
CA ALA A 97 13.97 -15.65 35.69
C ALA A 97 13.93 -16.62 36.90
N PRO A 98 13.32 -17.80 36.91
CA PRO A 98 12.44 -18.61 36.08
C PRO A 98 11.28 -19.26 36.92
N PRO A 99 10.76 -20.51 36.84
CA PRO A 99 11.22 -21.78 36.25
C PRO A 99 10.16 -22.59 35.45
N LEU A 100 10.59 -23.44 34.57
CA LEU A 100 10.58 -24.92 34.41
C LEU A 100 9.36 -25.73 34.87
N ASP A 101 8.90 -26.60 33.93
CA ASP A 101 8.66 -28.05 34.25
C ASP A 101 8.66 -28.87 32.95
N GLU A 102 9.59 -29.84 32.89
CA GLU A 102 9.54 -31.03 32.05
C GLU A 102 8.89 -32.18 32.81
N PRO A 103 8.49 -33.29 32.14
CA PRO A 103 9.14 -34.56 32.55
C PRO A 103 9.56 -35.49 31.40
N GLU A 104 10.60 -36.21 31.76
CA GLU A 104 11.34 -37.27 31.09
C GLU A 104 10.51 -38.53 30.70
N SER A 105 11.00 -39.26 29.68
CA SER A 105 11.42 -40.69 29.81
C SER A 105 11.96 -41.23 28.49
N VAL A 106 13.22 -41.50 28.42
CA VAL A 106 13.99 -42.72 28.42
C VAL A 106 13.54 -43.86 27.46
N SER A 107 14.36 -44.15 26.44
CA SER A 107 14.97 -45.47 26.28
C SER A 107 16.11 -45.47 25.26
N LYS A 108 17.21 -46.05 25.74
CA LYS A 108 18.45 -46.37 25.01
C LYS A 108 18.19 -47.50 23.99
N ASN A 109 18.86 -47.44 22.85
CA ASN A 109 19.63 -48.60 22.40
C ASN A 109 20.76 -48.21 21.46
N GLN A 110 21.91 -48.71 21.78
CA GLN A 110 23.20 -48.67 21.12
C GLN A 110 23.15 -49.50 19.84
N ASN A 111 23.81 -49.00 18.78
CA ASN A 111 24.79 -49.82 18.03
C ASN A 111 25.71 -48.87 17.28
N ALA A 112 26.98 -49.04 17.61
CA ALA A 112 28.12 -48.39 16.96
C ALA A 112 28.52 -49.16 15.68
N GLU A 113 29.25 -48.45 14.89
CA GLU A 113 30.27 -48.87 13.91
C GLU A 113 29.86 -48.91 12.41
N ASN A 114 30.73 -48.21 11.72
CA ASN A 114 31.09 -48.26 10.30
C ASN A 114 30.20 -47.49 9.32
N ASP A 115 30.65 -46.27 8.98
CA ASP A 115 31.14 -46.01 7.63
C ASP A 115 31.78 -44.60 7.53
N GLU A 116 33.07 -44.54 7.68
CA GLU A 116 33.87 -43.49 7.03
C GLU A 116 33.86 -43.80 5.52
N GLN A 117 33.30 -42.90 4.78
CA GLN A 117 33.45 -42.56 3.37
C GLN A 117 32.13 -42.32 2.66
N ALA A 118 31.50 -41.22 2.95
CA ALA A 118 30.70 -40.57 1.96
C ALA A 118 31.01 -39.08 2.01
N GLY A 119 32.09 -38.70 1.31
CA GLY A 119 32.29 -37.30 0.93
C GLY A 119 31.05 -36.80 0.28
N ALA A 120 30.20 -36.13 1.06
CA ALA A 120 29.04 -35.43 0.56
C ALA A 120 29.56 -34.40 -0.45
N LYS A 121 29.44 -34.71 -1.73
CA LYS A 121 29.25 -33.71 -2.75
C LYS A 121 27.93 -33.00 -2.39
N ASN A 122 28.04 -31.98 -1.51
CA ASN A 122 27.09 -30.90 -1.53
C ASN A 122 27.14 -30.39 -2.98
N LYS A 123 26.19 -30.81 -3.80
CA LYS A 123 25.83 -30.07 -4.99
C LYS A 123 25.55 -28.68 -4.46
N ASP A 124 26.47 -27.74 -4.70
CA ASP A 124 26.25 -26.33 -4.50
C ASP A 124 24.93 -26.02 -5.22
N SER A 125 23.86 -25.95 -4.46
CA SER A 125 22.57 -25.57 -5.02
C SER A 125 22.76 -24.14 -5.49
N ASN A 126 22.72 -23.94 -6.81
CA ASN A 126 22.86 -22.64 -7.43
C ASN A 126 21.89 -21.67 -6.73
N SER A 127 22.33 -20.45 -6.44
CA SER A 127 21.50 -19.42 -5.75
C SER A 127 20.12 -19.29 -6.37
N PHE A 128 19.97 -19.49 -7.67
CA PHE A 128 18.69 -19.47 -8.38
C PHE A 128 17.78 -20.67 -8.05
N ASP A 129 18.35 -21.84 -7.80
CA ASP A 129 17.59 -23.02 -7.32
C ASP A 129 17.03 -22.76 -5.91
N ILE A 130 17.75 -21.99 -5.10
CA ILE A 130 17.28 -21.58 -3.78
C ILE A 130 16.14 -20.56 -3.93
N LEU A 131 16.28 -19.56 -4.82
CA LEU A 131 15.23 -18.58 -5.10
C LEU A 131 13.94 -19.25 -5.62
N ASP A 132 14.06 -20.21 -6.52
CA ASP A 132 12.91 -20.98 -7.02
C ASP A 132 12.21 -21.75 -5.88
N LYS A 133 12.97 -22.45 -5.03
CA LYS A 133 12.45 -23.18 -3.88
C LYS A 133 11.83 -22.29 -2.81
N THR A 134 12.22 -21.02 -2.70
CA THR A 134 11.65 -20.05 -1.79
C THR A 134 10.42 -19.32 -2.33
N GLY A 135 9.92 -19.74 -3.50
CA GLY A 135 8.69 -19.22 -4.09
C GLY A 135 8.87 -17.94 -4.91
N PHE A 136 10.08 -17.71 -5.42
CA PHE A 136 10.28 -16.68 -6.44
C PHE A 136 9.47 -17.01 -7.70
N ASP A 137 8.89 -15.99 -8.30
CA ASP A 137 8.10 -16.17 -9.52
C ASP A 137 8.96 -16.74 -10.67
N SER A 138 8.54 -17.85 -11.24
CA SER A 138 9.29 -18.54 -12.31
C SER A 138 9.49 -17.69 -13.57
N GLN A 139 8.53 -16.78 -13.86
CA GLN A 139 8.64 -15.86 -14.99
C GLN A 139 9.72 -14.80 -14.69
N LEU A 140 9.76 -14.27 -13.47
CA LEU A 140 10.79 -13.35 -13.04
C LEU A 140 12.17 -13.99 -13.11
N LEU A 141 12.32 -15.22 -12.62
CA LEU A 141 13.59 -15.96 -12.71
C LEU A 141 14.02 -16.16 -14.16
N SER A 142 13.07 -16.48 -15.06
CA SER A 142 13.34 -16.59 -16.49
C SER A 142 13.77 -15.26 -17.09
N ASP A 143 13.17 -14.15 -16.68
CA ASP A 143 13.55 -12.81 -17.15
C ASP A 143 14.95 -12.41 -16.68
N ILE A 144 15.31 -12.74 -15.43
CA ILE A 144 16.66 -12.49 -14.89
C ILE A 144 17.71 -13.27 -15.68
N LYS A 145 17.43 -14.50 -16.09
CA LYS A 145 18.35 -15.31 -16.93
C LYS A 145 18.60 -14.70 -18.32
N LEU A 146 17.75 -13.81 -18.78
CA LEU A 146 17.92 -13.08 -20.05
C LEU A 146 18.69 -11.76 -19.91
N TRP A 147 19.09 -11.39 -18.70
CA TRP A 147 19.85 -10.16 -18.49
C TRP A 147 21.26 -10.26 -19.09
N SER A 148 21.77 -9.16 -19.61
CA SER A 148 23.11 -9.11 -20.24
C SER A 148 24.25 -9.49 -19.27
N ASN A 149 24.06 -9.25 -17.98
CA ASN A 149 25.02 -9.59 -16.92
C ASN A 149 24.75 -10.95 -16.26
N TRP A 150 23.87 -11.79 -16.83
CA TRP A 150 23.52 -13.10 -16.29
C TRP A 150 24.76 -13.98 -16.01
N SER A 151 25.71 -14.02 -16.93
CA SER A 151 26.94 -14.82 -16.80
C SER A 151 27.79 -14.44 -15.57
N ALA A 152 27.68 -13.18 -15.11
CA ALA A 152 28.35 -12.71 -13.90
C ALA A 152 27.55 -13.02 -12.62
N ILE A 153 26.22 -13.14 -12.73
CA ILE A 153 25.35 -13.33 -11.56
C ILE A 153 25.13 -14.80 -11.22
N LYS A 154 25.06 -15.67 -12.22
CA LYS A 154 24.61 -17.06 -12.09
C LYS A 154 25.39 -17.91 -11.07
N ASP A 155 26.67 -17.61 -10.89
CA ASP A 155 27.59 -18.40 -10.06
C ASP A 155 27.95 -17.66 -8.74
N LEU A 156 27.31 -16.52 -8.46
CA LEU A 156 27.55 -15.77 -7.22
C LEU A 156 26.94 -16.47 -6.00
N PRO A 157 27.51 -16.26 -4.81
CA PRO A 157 26.87 -16.59 -3.55
C PRO A 157 25.49 -15.92 -3.41
N LEU A 158 24.58 -16.55 -2.68
CA LEU A 158 23.18 -16.09 -2.57
C LEU A 158 23.07 -14.60 -2.19
N ALA A 159 23.83 -14.13 -1.22
CA ALA A 159 23.78 -12.74 -0.76
C ALA A 159 24.17 -11.73 -1.87
N GLU A 160 25.20 -12.07 -2.65
CA GLU A 160 25.64 -11.25 -3.78
C GLU A 160 24.67 -11.33 -4.94
N THR A 161 24.12 -12.52 -5.23
CA THR A 161 23.04 -12.71 -6.21
C THR A 161 21.84 -11.84 -5.88
N LEU A 162 21.37 -11.82 -4.62
CA LEU A 162 20.25 -11.00 -4.19
C LEU A 162 20.51 -9.51 -4.37
N LYS A 163 21.74 -9.06 -4.05
CA LYS A 163 22.17 -7.69 -4.26
C LYS A 163 22.13 -7.31 -5.75
N GLU A 164 22.73 -8.10 -6.61
CA GLU A 164 22.76 -7.84 -8.06
C GLU A 164 21.36 -7.89 -8.67
N VAL A 165 20.51 -8.82 -8.25
CA VAL A 165 19.10 -8.88 -8.68
C VAL A 165 18.34 -7.63 -8.23
N THR A 166 18.54 -7.17 -6.99
CA THR A 166 17.91 -5.94 -6.48
C THR A 166 18.32 -4.71 -7.29
N ILE A 167 19.60 -4.56 -7.59
CA ILE A 167 20.12 -3.47 -8.43
C ILE A 167 19.50 -3.58 -9.82
N GLY A 168 19.56 -4.74 -10.44
CA GLY A 168 19.03 -4.96 -11.78
C GLY A 168 17.52 -4.73 -11.91
N LEU A 169 16.72 -5.09 -10.90
CA LEU A 169 15.29 -4.78 -10.85
C LEU A 169 15.04 -3.28 -10.67
N SER A 170 15.81 -2.63 -9.80
CA SER A 170 15.68 -1.19 -9.55
C SER A 170 15.99 -0.37 -10.80
N ASP A 171 17.05 -0.70 -11.52
CA ASP A 171 17.46 0.00 -12.74
C ASP A 171 16.43 -0.18 -13.84
N ARG A 172 15.91 -1.39 -14.01
CA ARG A 172 14.84 -1.67 -14.98
C ARG A 172 13.55 -0.94 -14.63
N PHE A 173 13.18 -0.92 -13.35
CA PHE A 173 12.02 -0.17 -12.89
C PHE A 173 12.15 1.33 -13.22
N ARG A 174 13.31 1.92 -12.94
CA ARG A 174 13.57 3.35 -13.24
C ARG A 174 13.59 3.65 -14.74
N SER A 175 14.05 2.70 -15.56
CA SER A 175 14.06 2.82 -17.03
C SER A 175 12.69 2.57 -17.66
N THR A 176 11.79 1.90 -16.95
CA THR A 176 10.46 1.52 -17.43
C THR A 176 9.45 2.54 -16.90
N ASN A 177 9.10 3.54 -17.69
CA ASN A 177 7.92 4.38 -17.51
C ASN A 177 7.90 5.41 -16.38
N SER A 178 8.10 6.62 -16.76
CA SER A 178 7.61 7.80 -16.04
C SER A 178 6.58 8.54 -16.91
N THR A 179 5.44 7.92 -17.18
CA THR A 179 4.32 8.65 -17.78
C THR A 179 3.83 9.67 -16.75
N PRO A 180 3.80 10.96 -17.05
CA PRO A 180 3.27 11.96 -16.12
C PRO A 180 1.77 11.76 -15.92
N THR A 181 1.29 12.05 -14.72
CA THR A 181 -0.15 12.13 -14.44
C THR A 181 -0.68 13.47 -14.90
N HIS A 182 -1.86 13.45 -15.52
CA HIS A 182 -2.61 14.66 -15.86
C HIS A 182 -3.60 15.00 -14.74
N ASP A 183 -4.23 16.14 -14.84
CA ASP A 183 -5.18 16.66 -13.85
C ASP A 183 -6.57 16.00 -13.90
N ARG A 184 -6.83 15.14 -14.89
CA ARG A 184 -8.07 14.32 -15.01
C ARG A 184 -7.71 12.85 -14.94
N ILE A 185 -8.14 12.20 -13.86
CA ILE A 185 -7.67 10.87 -13.46
C ILE A 185 -8.87 9.94 -13.25
N ALA A 186 -8.90 8.81 -13.91
CA ALA A 186 -9.91 7.78 -13.68
C ALA A 186 -9.31 6.52 -13.05
N LEU A 187 -10.01 5.94 -12.08
CA LEU A 187 -9.68 4.64 -11.52
C LEU A 187 -10.56 3.57 -12.17
N ILE A 188 -9.93 2.64 -12.88
CA ILE A 188 -10.58 1.55 -13.63
C ILE A 188 -10.16 0.19 -13.09
N GLY A 189 -10.99 -0.82 -13.28
CA GLY A 189 -10.67 -2.19 -12.87
C GLY A 189 -11.89 -3.00 -12.47
N ALA A 190 -11.68 -4.27 -12.17
CA ALA A 190 -12.74 -5.22 -11.84
C ALA A 190 -13.52 -4.83 -10.56
N PRO A 191 -14.72 -5.39 -10.36
CA PRO A 191 -15.45 -5.24 -9.10
C PRO A 191 -14.59 -5.76 -7.92
N GLY A 192 -14.66 -5.08 -6.78
CA GLY A 192 -13.99 -5.53 -5.55
C GLY A 192 -12.47 -5.33 -5.48
N VAL A 193 -11.79 -4.82 -6.52
CA VAL A 193 -10.34 -4.59 -6.48
C VAL A 193 -9.90 -3.40 -5.63
N GLY A 194 -10.82 -2.66 -5.02
CA GLY A 194 -10.49 -1.54 -4.13
C GLY A 194 -10.40 -0.17 -4.79
N LYS A 195 -11.04 0.06 -5.97
CA LYS A 195 -11.03 1.35 -6.68
C LYS A 195 -11.44 2.53 -5.79
N THR A 196 -12.63 2.48 -5.22
CA THR A 196 -13.18 3.56 -4.39
C THR A 196 -12.32 3.79 -3.12
N THR A 197 -11.82 2.72 -2.50
CA THR A 197 -10.89 2.84 -1.36
C THR A 197 -9.58 3.50 -1.78
N THR A 198 -9.04 3.13 -2.94
CA THR A 198 -7.84 3.75 -3.52
C THR A 198 -8.10 5.22 -3.84
N LEU A 199 -9.26 5.54 -4.40
CA LEU A 199 -9.68 6.93 -4.62
C LEU A 199 -9.67 7.73 -3.32
N CYS A 200 -10.29 7.23 -2.25
CA CYS A 200 -10.27 7.90 -0.94
C CYS A 200 -8.83 8.15 -0.45
N LYS A 201 -7.89 7.22 -0.69
CA LYS A 201 -6.48 7.39 -0.35
C LYS A 201 -5.81 8.49 -1.17
N PHE A 202 -6.07 8.56 -2.48
CA PHE A 202 -5.61 9.66 -3.31
C PHE A 202 -6.15 11.00 -2.81
N LEU A 203 -7.46 11.10 -2.55
CA LEU A 203 -8.08 12.34 -2.07
C LEU A 203 -7.47 12.78 -0.73
N ALA A 204 -7.28 11.86 0.21
CA ALA A 204 -6.60 12.17 1.47
C ALA A 204 -5.16 12.67 1.24
N HIS A 205 -4.41 12.03 0.37
CA HIS A 205 -3.05 12.42 0.03
C HIS A 205 -3.01 13.82 -0.63
N GLU A 206 -3.89 14.08 -1.59
CA GLU A 206 -3.96 15.38 -2.25
C GLU A 206 -4.33 16.52 -1.26
N VAL A 207 -5.34 16.29 -0.41
CA VAL A 207 -5.79 17.31 0.53
C VAL A 207 -4.79 17.52 1.66
N PHE A 208 -4.33 16.45 2.31
CA PHE A 208 -3.54 16.58 3.54
C PHE A 208 -2.04 16.76 3.28
N MET A 209 -1.49 16.09 2.27
CA MET A 209 -0.06 16.15 1.96
C MET A 209 0.26 17.22 0.92
N ASN A 210 -0.49 17.24 -0.19
CA ASN A 210 -0.20 18.13 -1.32
C ASN A 210 -0.92 19.50 -1.21
N LYS A 211 -1.84 19.66 -0.23
CA LYS A 211 -2.63 20.90 -0.01
C LYS A 211 -3.45 21.33 -1.23
N LYS A 212 -3.89 20.37 -2.03
CA LYS A 212 -4.73 20.60 -3.20
C LYS A 212 -6.22 20.51 -2.86
N THR A 213 -7.05 20.97 -3.80
CA THR A 213 -8.52 20.94 -3.71
C THR A 213 -9.10 20.02 -4.79
N PRO A 214 -8.95 18.69 -4.68
CA PRO A 214 -9.44 17.76 -5.69
C PRO A 214 -10.97 17.78 -5.77
N ASN A 215 -11.50 17.40 -6.93
CA ASN A 215 -12.92 17.17 -7.16
C ASN A 215 -13.12 15.70 -7.56
N VAL A 216 -14.32 15.18 -7.31
CA VAL A 216 -14.67 13.82 -7.69
C VAL A 216 -15.88 13.85 -8.59
N LEU A 217 -15.84 13.12 -9.70
CA LEU A 217 -16.98 12.82 -10.55
C LEU A 217 -17.33 11.34 -10.43
N LYS A 218 -18.54 11.06 -10.00
CA LYS A 218 -19.09 9.72 -9.99
C LYS A 218 -19.71 9.41 -11.36
N VAL A 219 -19.30 8.32 -11.96
CA VAL A 219 -19.80 7.87 -13.27
C VAL A 219 -20.61 6.59 -13.10
N GLU A 220 -21.80 6.55 -13.71
CA GLU A 220 -22.70 5.41 -13.70
C GLU A 220 -22.98 4.99 -15.16
N ASN A 221 -22.20 4.09 -15.71
CA ASN A 221 -22.37 3.59 -17.09
C ASN A 221 -23.48 2.53 -17.18
N GLY A 222 -24.71 2.88 -16.73
CA GLY A 222 -25.82 1.93 -16.69
C GLY A 222 -25.68 0.83 -15.64
N VAL A 223 -24.61 0.82 -14.87
CA VAL A 223 -24.37 -0.11 -13.76
C VAL A 223 -24.47 0.66 -12.45
N PRO A 224 -25.32 0.22 -11.49
CA PRO A 224 -25.39 0.86 -10.18
C PRO A 224 -24.01 0.90 -9.51
N ASN A 225 -23.60 2.08 -9.10
CA ASN A 225 -22.33 2.32 -8.42
C ASN A 225 -22.60 2.98 -7.06
N PRO A 226 -22.88 2.21 -5.98
CA PRO A 226 -23.18 2.77 -4.67
C PRO A 226 -22.06 3.69 -4.19
N ASP A 227 -22.39 4.86 -3.69
CA ASP A 227 -21.42 5.90 -3.34
C ASP A 227 -21.45 6.36 -1.88
N ASP A 228 -22.25 5.76 -1.02
CA ASP A 228 -22.42 6.20 0.36
C ASP A 228 -21.10 6.38 1.09
N ALA A 229 -20.21 5.41 0.99
CA ALA A 229 -18.90 5.48 1.64
C ALA A 229 -18.01 6.60 1.04
N LEU A 230 -18.02 6.78 -0.28
CA LEU A 230 -17.27 7.83 -0.97
C LEU A 230 -17.85 9.21 -0.66
N ARG A 231 -19.18 9.36 -0.68
CA ARG A 231 -19.86 10.61 -0.35
C ARG A 231 -19.52 11.07 1.06
N ILE A 232 -19.68 10.17 2.03
CA ILE A 232 -19.33 10.43 3.43
C ILE A 232 -17.86 10.85 3.55
N PHE A 233 -16.97 10.14 2.87
CA PHE A 233 -15.55 10.47 2.90
C PHE A 233 -15.27 11.86 2.30
N CYS A 234 -15.83 12.19 1.14
CA CYS A 234 -15.69 13.49 0.52
C CYS A 234 -16.18 14.62 1.42
N GLU A 235 -17.34 14.46 2.06
CA GLU A 235 -17.88 15.42 3.03
C GLU A 235 -16.90 15.65 4.21
N VAL A 236 -16.32 14.58 4.76
CA VAL A 236 -15.39 14.68 5.90
C VAL A 236 -14.09 15.37 5.52
N VAL A 237 -13.57 15.14 4.31
CA VAL A 237 -12.28 15.74 3.87
C VAL A 237 -12.45 17.08 3.14
N GLY A 238 -13.70 17.55 2.94
CA GLY A 238 -13.98 18.81 2.28
C GLY A 238 -13.83 18.75 0.75
N VAL A 239 -14.02 17.59 0.14
CA VAL A 239 -13.95 17.36 -1.31
C VAL A 239 -15.35 17.37 -1.91
N THR A 240 -15.54 18.02 -3.06
CA THR A 240 -16.84 18.06 -3.73
C THR A 240 -17.03 16.84 -4.62
N LEU A 241 -18.15 16.13 -4.43
CA LEU A 241 -18.59 15.00 -5.23
C LEU A 241 -19.66 15.43 -6.24
N PHE A 242 -19.35 15.31 -7.52
CA PHE A 242 -20.26 15.58 -8.64
C PHE A 242 -20.84 14.28 -9.20
N ARG A 243 -22.07 14.34 -9.72
CA ARG A 243 -22.76 13.23 -10.43
C ARG A 243 -23.02 13.56 -11.90
N GLU A 244 -22.77 14.77 -12.30
CA GLU A 244 -22.97 15.27 -13.66
C GLU A 244 -21.69 15.92 -14.15
N ALA A 245 -21.14 15.44 -15.25
CA ALA A 245 -19.90 15.96 -15.81
C ALA A 245 -19.96 17.45 -16.13
N GLY A 246 -21.11 17.92 -16.63
CA GLY A 246 -21.31 19.33 -16.97
C GLY A 246 -21.31 20.30 -15.79
N LYS A 247 -21.38 19.77 -14.56
CA LYS A 247 -21.32 20.58 -13.32
C LYS A 247 -19.93 20.60 -12.68
N THR A 248 -18.96 19.83 -13.22
CA THR A 248 -17.59 19.83 -12.69
C THR A 248 -16.87 21.11 -13.09
N PRO A 249 -16.10 21.72 -12.17
CA PRO A 249 -15.24 22.85 -12.54
C PRO A 249 -14.11 22.38 -13.47
N PRO A 250 -13.47 23.30 -14.20
CA PRO A 250 -12.24 22.98 -14.93
C PRO A 250 -11.19 22.38 -14.00
N SER A 251 -10.57 21.31 -14.44
CA SER A 251 -9.47 20.68 -13.70
C SER A 251 -8.16 21.47 -13.88
N SER A 252 -7.29 21.38 -12.88
CA SER A 252 -5.95 21.97 -12.89
C SER A 252 -5.00 21.15 -11.98
N ALA A 253 -3.72 21.49 -12.01
CA ALA A 253 -2.74 20.83 -11.14
C ALA A 253 -3.06 20.97 -9.65
N ASP A 254 -3.66 22.11 -9.22
CA ASP A 254 -4.06 22.35 -7.83
C ASP A 254 -5.49 21.87 -7.52
N SER A 255 -6.28 21.64 -8.56
CA SER A 255 -7.66 21.15 -8.44
C SER A 255 -7.92 19.99 -9.42
N PRO A 256 -7.29 18.82 -9.22
CA PRO A 256 -7.46 17.67 -10.09
C PRO A 256 -8.87 17.09 -9.98
N LEU A 257 -9.35 16.51 -11.10
CA LEU A 257 -10.62 15.80 -11.17
C LEU A 257 -10.37 14.29 -11.18
N TYR A 258 -10.91 13.62 -10.18
CA TYR A 258 -10.90 12.16 -10.07
C TYR A 258 -12.25 11.57 -10.49
N LEU A 259 -12.21 10.50 -11.27
CA LEU A 259 -13.40 9.76 -11.67
C LEU A 259 -13.49 8.42 -10.93
N ASP A 260 -14.64 8.16 -10.32
CA ASP A 260 -14.99 6.85 -9.77
C ASP A 260 -15.95 6.14 -10.71
N LEU A 261 -15.48 5.05 -11.33
CA LEU A 261 -16.27 4.22 -12.25
C LEU A 261 -16.77 2.96 -11.55
N PRO A 262 -17.88 2.38 -12.03
CA PRO A 262 -18.31 1.05 -11.59
C PRO A 262 -17.23 0.01 -11.86
N GLY A 263 -17.34 -1.15 -11.20
CA GLY A 263 -16.47 -2.28 -11.49
C GLY A 263 -16.75 -2.86 -12.88
N LEU A 264 -15.71 -3.05 -13.68
CA LEU A 264 -15.80 -3.62 -15.03
C LEU A 264 -15.54 -5.12 -14.95
N SER A 265 -16.52 -5.93 -15.32
CA SER A 265 -16.43 -7.39 -15.24
C SER A 265 -15.36 -7.93 -16.19
N LEU A 266 -14.50 -8.83 -15.67
CA LEU A 266 -13.49 -9.49 -16.50
C LEU A 266 -14.10 -10.46 -17.53
N GLY A 267 -15.37 -10.85 -17.34
CA GLY A 267 -16.11 -11.72 -18.27
C GLY A 267 -16.89 -10.96 -19.35
N GLN A 268 -16.97 -9.63 -19.28
CA GLN A 268 -17.78 -8.80 -20.15
C GLN A 268 -16.93 -7.70 -20.81
N PRO A 269 -16.26 -7.99 -21.94
CA PRO A 269 -15.40 -7.01 -22.63
C PRO A 269 -16.12 -5.75 -23.08
N ASP A 270 -17.44 -5.85 -23.34
CA ASP A 270 -18.26 -4.71 -23.79
C ASP A 270 -18.35 -3.62 -22.71
N GLU A 271 -18.35 -3.99 -21.41
CA GLU A 271 -18.31 -3.00 -20.31
C GLU A 271 -17.03 -2.14 -20.38
N TRP A 272 -15.90 -2.76 -20.74
CA TRP A 272 -14.64 -2.06 -20.90
C TRP A 272 -14.63 -1.15 -22.12
N THR A 273 -15.25 -1.56 -23.22
CA THR A 273 -15.39 -0.74 -24.42
C THR A 273 -16.27 0.48 -24.15
N ASN A 274 -17.44 0.30 -23.53
CA ASN A 274 -18.34 1.39 -23.17
C ASN A 274 -17.69 2.37 -22.17
N ALA A 275 -16.91 1.84 -21.22
CA ALA A 275 -16.16 2.68 -20.29
C ALA A 275 -15.06 3.48 -21.00
N LYS A 276 -14.39 2.90 -22.00
CA LYS A 276 -13.39 3.61 -22.82
C LYS A 276 -14.04 4.80 -23.54
N GLU A 277 -15.17 4.60 -24.21
CA GLU A 277 -15.92 5.67 -24.89
C GLU A 277 -16.26 6.81 -23.92
N THR A 278 -16.77 6.48 -22.74
CA THR A 278 -17.05 7.48 -21.68
C THR A 278 -15.80 8.24 -21.25
N LEU A 279 -14.66 7.56 -21.08
CA LEU A 279 -13.42 8.20 -20.69
C LEU A 279 -12.85 9.09 -21.80
N ASP A 280 -13.01 8.69 -23.06
CA ASP A 280 -12.61 9.47 -24.23
C ASP A 280 -13.46 10.75 -24.36
N GLU A 281 -14.79 10.65 -24.21
CA GLU A 281 -15.71 11.79 -24.20
C GLU A 281 -15.41 12.78 -23.07
N LEU A 282 -15.05 12.27 -21.89
CA LEU A 282 -14.68 13.09 -20.74
C LEU A 282 -13.24 13.62 -20.81
N GLY A 283 -12.48 13.29 -21.84
CA GLY A 283 -11.09 13.72 -22.04
C GLY A 283 -10.15 13.23 -20.95
N ILE A 284 -10.30 11.99 -20.47
CA ILE A 284 -9.48 11.43 -19.40
C ILE A 284 -8.20 10.84 -19.97
N GLN A 285 -7.08 11.48 -19.64
CA GLN A 285 -5.75 11.07 -20.11
C GLN A 285 -5.02 10.15 -19.13
N THR A 286 -5.23 10.32 -17.83
CA THR A 286 -4.66 9.42 -16.81
C THR A 286 -5.67 8.37 -16.42
N ARG A 287 -5.45 7.13 -16.89
CA ARG A 287 -6.30 5.97 -16.62
C ARG A 287 -5.53 4.98 -15.76
N VAL A 288 -5.90 4.91 -14.49
CA VAL A 288 -5.22 4.09 -13.47
C VAL A 288 -5.91 2.74 -13.37
N LEU A 289 -5.26 1.69 -13.86
CA LEU A 289 -5.72 0.32 -13.68
C LEU A 289 -5.42 -0.15 -12.26
N VAL A 290 -6.46 -0.34 -11.47
CA VAL A 290 -6.38 -0.83 -10.09
C VAL A 290 -6.42 -2.35 -10.10
N LEU A 291 -5.39 -2.97 -9.55
CA LEU A 291 -5.21 -4.42 -9.46
C LEU A 291 -5.15 -4.87 -8.00
N ASN A 292 -5.91 -5.90 -7.65
CA ASN A 292 -5.70 -6.59 -6.40
C ASN A 292 -4.45 -7.47 -6.53
N ALA A 293 -3.38 -7.10 -5.84
CA ALA A 293 -2.08 -7.77 -5.90
C ALA A 293 -2.12 -9.22 -5.39
N ALA A 294 -3.07 -9.56 -4.52
CA ALA A 294 -3.24 -10.92 -4.00
C ALA A 294 -3.84 -11.88 -5.02
N TYR A 295 -4.43 -11.38 -6.10
CA TYR A 295 -5.04 -12.23 -7.11
C TYR A 295 -4.02 -13.13 -7.80
N ASP A 296 -4.54 -14.22 -8.33
CA ASP A 296 -3.85 -15.15 -9.21
C ASP A 296 -3.28 -14.44 -10.45
N LYS A 297 -2.16 -14.96 -10.96
CA LYS A 297 -1.43 -14.39 -12.08
C LYS A 297 -2.24 -14.36 -13.38
N GLN A 298 -3.14 -15.34 -13.60
CA GLN A 298 -4.00 -15.38 -14.78
C GLN A 298 -5.03 -14.27 -14.74
N VAL A 299 -5.62 -14.02 -13.55
CA VAL A 299 -6.56 -12.91 -13.32
C VAL A 299 -5.88 -11.56 -13.51
N LEU A 300 -4.67 -11.40 -12.99
CA LEU A 300 -3.87 -10.19 -13.18
C LEU A 300 -3.57 -9.92 -14.65
N ASN A 301 -3.12 -10.95 -15.40
CA ASN A 301 -2.82 -10.83 -16.83
C ASN A 301 -4.08 -10.50 -17.65
N LYS A 302 -5.22 -11.12 -17.32
CA LYS A 302 -6.50 -10.81 -17.97
C LYS A 302 -6.90 -9.35 -17.71
N SER A 303 -6.76 -8.87 -16.47
CA SER A 303 -7.03 -7.48 -16.11
C SER A 303 -6.12 -6.51 -16.87
N ILE A 304 -4.83 -6.82 -17.01
CA ILE A 304 -3.87 -6.01 -17.77
C ILE A 304 -4.28 -5.93 -19.25
N ASN A 305 -4.66 -7.06 -19.87
CA ASN A 305 -5.05 -7.07 -21.27
C ASN A 305 -6.31 -6.23 -21.51
N LEU A 306 -7.31 -6.33 -20.63
CA LEU A 306 -8.50 -5.48 -20.68
C LEU A 306 -8.16 -4.00 -20.40
N GLY A 307 -7.24 -3.75 -19.47
CA GLY A 307 -6.72 -2.42 -19.19
C GLY A 307 -6.04 -1.78 -20.41
N LYS A 308 -5.30 -2.56 -21.21
CA LYS A 308 -4.72 -2.07 -22.47
C LYS A 308 -5.78 -1.68 -23.49
N ASN A 309 -6.88 -2.44 -23.58
CA ASN A 309 -7.97 -2.12 -24.50
C ASN A 309 -8.69 -0.79 -24.13
N ILE A 310 -8.62 -0.39 -22.90
CA ILE A 310 -9.16 0.91 -22.42
C ILE A 310 -8.06 1.99 -22.30
N ASP A 311 -6.92 1.80 -22.93
CA ASP A 311 -5.75 2.69 -22.92
C ASP A 311 -5.32 3.09 -21.49
N ALA A 312 -5.26 2.12 -20.58
CA ALA A 312 -4.71 2.34 -19.26
C ALA A 312 -3.27 2.86 -19.38
N THR A 313 -2.93 3.86 -18.57
CA THR A 313 -1.61 4.52 -18.56
C THR A 313 -0.82 4.20 -17.29
N HIS A 314 -1.52 3.93 -16.21
CA HIS A 314 -0.92 3.71 -14.90
C HIS A 314 -1.45 2.45 -14.21
N LEU A 315 -0.68 1.97 -13.21
CA LEU A 315 -1.05 0.86 -12.33
C LEU A 315 -1.15 1.33 -10.89
N ALA A 316 -2.14 0.82 -10.17
CA ALA A 316 -2.22 0.89 -8.72
C ALA A 316 -2.43 -0.53 -8.17
N PHE A 317 -1.67 -0.89 -7.14
CA PHE A 317 -1.78 -2.20 -6.49
C PHE A 317 -2.45 -2.06 -5.13
N THR A 318 -3.49 -2.87 -4.91
CA THR A 318 -4.20 -2.98 -3.63
C THR A 318 -3.93 -4.33 -2.98
N HIS A 319 -4.34 -4.52 -1.72
CA HIS A 319 -4.13 -5.78 -0.98
C HIS A 319 -2.67 -6.24 -0.98
N PHE A 320 -1.76 -5.28 -1.00
CA PHE A 320 -0.33 -5.58 -1.05
C PHE A 320 0.18 -6.15 0.28
N ASP A 321 -0.50 -5.85 1.36
CA ASP A 321 -0.31 -6.43 2.70
C ASP A 321 -0.59 -7.94 2.76
N GLU A 322 -1.44 -8.46 1.88
CA GLU A 322 -1.79 -9.88 1.79
C GLU A 322 -0.73 -10.73 1.06
N LEU A 323 0.28 -10.09 0.46
CA LEU A 323 1.34 -10.80 -0.25
C LEU A 323 2.39 -11.35 0.70
N SER A 324 2.78 -12.61 0.54
CA SER A 324 4.00 -13.17 1.12
C SER A 324 5.25 -12.58 0.47
N ASN A 325 5.22 -12.41 -0.87
CA ASN A 325 6.25 -11.72 -1.64
C ASN A 325 5.64 -11.04 -2.88
N SER A 326 6.35 -10.08 -3.46
CA SER A 326 5.89 -9.32 -4.63
C SER A 326 6.50 -9.80 -5.96
N THR A 327 7.20 -10.92 -5.97
CA THR A 327 7.97 -11.39 -7.15
C THR A 327 7.12 -11.55 -8.40
N LYS A 328 5.86 -12.00 -8.27
CA LYS A 328 4.92 -12.14 -9.39
C LYS A 328 4.51 -10.83 -10.06
N LEU A 329 4.69 -9.69 -9.37
CA LEU A 329 4.30 -8.38 -9.90
C LEU A 329 5.40 -7.74 -10.76
N TRP A 330 6.66 -8.15 -10.61
CA TRP A 330 7.77 -7.61 -11.40
C TRP A 330 7.59 -7.81 -12.90
N PRO A 331 7.25 -9.02 -13.41
CA PRO A 331 6.97 -9.19 -14.84
C PRO A 331 5.82 -8.31 -15.33
N ILE A 332 4.80 -8.06 -14.49
CA ILE A 332 3.69 -7.18 -14.82
C ILE A 332 4.18 -5.74 -15.01
N ILE A 333 4.98 -5.24 -14.09
CA ILE A 333 5.53 -3.88 -14.15
C ILE A 333 6.50 -3.72 -15.31
N LEU A 334 7.45 -4.64 -15.45
CA LEU A 334 8.56 -4.48 -16.39
C LEU A 334 8.19 -4.76 -17.85
N ARG A 335 7.11 -5.51 -18.13
CA ARG A 335 6.70 -5.91 -19.49
C ARG A 335 5.53 -5.11 -20.06
N ASN A 336 4.86 -4.35 -19.23
CA ASN A 336 3.71 -3.57 -19.67
C ASN A 336 4.07 -2.09 -19.57
N ASN A 337 3.82 -1.34 -20.62
CA ASN A 337 4.09 0.11 -20.65
C ASN A 337 3.08 0.89 -19.77
N LEU A 338 2.89 0.47 -18.52
CA LEU A 338 2.01 1.10 -17.55
C LEU A 338 2.84 1.61 -16.38
N SER A 339 2.74 2.88 -16.07
CA SER A 339 3.51 3.50 -14.98
C SER A 339 2.96 3.10 -13.61
N PRO A 340 3.74 2.47 -12.73
CA PRO A 340 3.31 2.17 -11.38
C PRO A 340 3.11 3.46 -10.58
N LEU A 341 1.88 3.72 -10.11
CA LEU A 341 1.52 4.99 -9.48
C LEU A 341 1.50 4.90 -7.95
N CYS A 342 0.91 3.84 -7.41
CA CYS A 342 0.82 3.66 -5.96
C CYS A 342 0.64 2.21 -5.54
N ILE A 343 0.89 1.98 -4.26
CA ILE A 343 0.61 0.74 -3.54
C ILE A 343 -0.26 1.06 -2.32
N CYS A 344 -1.30 0.25 -2.11
CA CYS A 344 -2.16 0.26 -0.94
C CYS A 344 -1.89 -0.98 -0.08
N ASN A 345 -1.40 -0.76 1.14
CA ASN A 345 -0.91 -1.79 2.07
C ASN A 345 -1.90 -2.13 3.19
N GLY A 346 -3.20 -1.86 3.02
CA GLY A 346 -4.20 -2.12 4.05
C GLY A 346 -5.38 -1.17 3.98
N GLN A 347 -6.16 -1.11 5.05
CA GLN A 347 -7.45 -0.41 5.08
C GLN A 347 -7.36 1.05 5.56
N ASN A 348 -6.27 1.45 6.19
CA ASN A 348 -6.10 2.82 6.69
C ASN A 348 -5.87 3.78 5.51
N VAL A 349 -6.76 4.77 5.39
CA VAL A 349 -6.76 5.68 4.24
C VAL A 349 -5.51 6.57 4.20
N THR A 350 -5.01 7.00 5.34
CA THR A 350 -3.86 7.91 5.43
C THR A 350 -2.52 7.19 5.66
N GLY A 351 -2.54 5.99 6.26
CA GLY A 351 -1.32 5.26 6.66
C GLY A 351 -0.89 4.17 5.68
N ASP A 352 -1.86 3.57 4.96
CA ASP A 352 -1.62 2.40 4.12
C ASP A 352 -1.60 2.77 2.63
N PHE A 353 -0.92 3.86 2.30
CA PHE A 353 -0.79 4.38 0.94
C PHE A 353 0.65 4.84 0.69
N SER A 354 1.24 4.40 -0.41
CA SER A 354 2.59 4.78 -0.81
C SER A 354 2.68 5.04 -2.30
N THR A 355 3.25 6.18 -2.68
CA THR A 355 3.65 6.51 -4.05
C THR A 355 5.06 6.01 -4.36
N ASN A 356 5.84 5.61 -3.35
CA ASN A 356 7.15 5.01 -3.55
C ASN A 356 7.02 3.51 -3.84
N VAL A 357 6.52 3.18 -5.04
CA VAL A 357 6.25 1.81 -5.47
C VAL A 357 7.52 0.96 -5.48
N LEU A 358 8.64 1.51 -5.96
CA LEU A 358 9.90 0.76 -6.03
C LEU A 358 10.34 0.24 -4.67
N ASN A 359 10.38 1.11 -3.66
CA ASN A 359 10.82 0.72 -2.32
C ASN A 359 9.87 -0.32 -1.69
N GLN A 360 8.56 -0.18 -1.89
CA GLN A 360 7.58 -1.16 -1.42
C GLN A 360 7.76 -2.52 -2.11
N MET A 361 7.99 -2.51 -3.42
CA MET A 361 8.25 -3.72 -4.21
C MET A 361 9.53 -4.41 -3.75
N ILE A 362 10.64 -3.69 -3.62
CA ILE A 362 11.92 -4.25 -3.15
C ILE A 362 11.77 -4.84 -1.73
N ALA A 363 11.16 -4.10 -0.81
CA ALA A 363 10.95 -4.55 0.56
C ALA A 363 10.11 -5.84 0.67
N ARG A 364 9.21 -6.08 -0.30
CA ARG A 364 8.35 -7.27 -0.34
C ARG A 364 8.85 -8.33 -1.32
N THR A 365 9.97 -8.10 -2.04
CA THR A 365 10.49 -9.05 -3.03
C THR A 365 11.21 -10.21 -2.37
N PHE A 366 11.92 -9.95 -1.29
CA PHE A 366 12.68 -10.96 -0.57
C PHE A 366 12.02 -11.29 0.77
N PRO A 367 12.03 -12.57 1.21
CA PRO A 367 11.59 -12.93 2.53
C PRO A 367 12.36 -12.15 3.61
N GLU A 368 11.69 -11.77 4.68
CA GLU A 368 12.25 -10.92 5.75
C GLU A 368 13.50 -11.52 6.39
N GLU A 369 13.57 -12.86 6.45
CA GLU A 369 14.72 -13.62 6.97
C GLU A 369 16.00 -13.44 6.13
N LEU A 370 15.87 -13.20 4.83
CA LEU A 370 16.99 -12.87 3.94
C LEU A 370 17.37 -11.39 4.01
N TYR A 371 16.42 -10.54 4.42
CA TYR A 371 16.59 -9.10 4.54
C TYR A 371 17.34 -8.69 5.80
N ALA A 372 17.10 -9.38 6.91
CA ALA A 372 17.64 -9.02 8.23
C ALA A 372 19.17 -9.17 8.32
N ARG A 373 19.81 -9.92 7.44
CA ARG A 373 21.26 -10.21 7.51
C ARG A 373 22.17 -9.40 6.58
N GLY A 374 21.65 -8.56 5.69
CA GLY A 374 22.51 -7.92 4.69
C GLY A 374 22.15 -6.54 4.16
N PHE A 375 20.94 -6.01 4.42
CA PHE A 375 20.44 -4.82 3.72
C PHE A 375 20.18 -3.58 4.60
N SER A 376 20.79 -3.49 5.77
CA SER A 376 20.71 -2.31 6.65
C SER A 376 21.16 -0.99 5.97
N THR A 377 21.82 -1.07 4.82
CA THR A 377 22.46 0.08 4.14
C THR A 377 21.53 0.82 3.17
N TYR A 378 20.34 0.30 2.85
CA TYR A 378 19.44 0.90 1.83
C TYR A 378 18.23 1.63 2.40
N ARG A 379 18.18 1.91 3.70
CA ARG A 379 17.07 2.70 4.30
C ARG A 379 17.17 4.21 4.05
N ASN A 380 18.25 4.69 3.45
CA ASN A 380 18.52 6.13 3.25
C ASN A 380 18.90 6.49 1.80
N ILE A 381 18.16 5.97 0.81
CA ILE A 381 18.26 6.51 -0.55
C ILE A 381 16.85 6.88 -1.04
#